data_bd118867cdf5b2e5b62cf52c369d9f59
#
_entry.id   bd118867cdf5b2e5b62cf52c369d9f59
#
_cell.length_a   1.000
_cell.length_b   1.000
_cell.length_c   1.000
_cell.angle_alpha   90.00
_cell.angle_beta   90.00
_cell.angle_gamma   90.00
#
_symmetry.space_group_name_H-M   'P 1'
#
loop_
_entity.id
_entity.type
_entity.pdbx_description
1 polymer ?
#
loop_
_entity_poly.entity_id
_entity_poly.type
_entity_poly.pdbx_seq_one_letter_code
_entity_poly.pdbx_strand_id
1 'polypeptide(L)'
;RRRTDVLDSAGNTTAAIGKGFAIGAAILTSLALFAAFITISEKLSGEAFTMSLLDPLVFTSVFIGAVLPFLFTAMTMKSVGKAAFAMIEEVRHQFRTIPGIMEGTGKPDYAKCVAISTQAALKEMIAPGVLIMGTPLVVGYLFGVEAVAGVLAGSLVCGGVLAISASNSGGAWDNAKKYIEAGNLGGKGS
;
A
#
# COMPACT_ATOMS: atom_id res chain seq x y z
N ARG A 1 -5.83 -3.49 30.51
CA ARG A 1 -6.57 -3.55 29.26
C ARG A 1 -7.04 -2.14 28.84
N ARG A 2 -7.88 -1.44 29.62
CA ARG A 2 -8.38 -0.09 29.25
C ARG A 2 -7.28 0.92 28.91
N ARG A 3 -6.16 0.94 29.66
CA ARG A 3 -5.03 1.84 29.39
C ARG A 3 -4.29 1.48 28.09
N THR A 4 -4.13 0.21 27.80
CA THR A 4 -3.53 -0.27 26.56
C THR A 4 -4.41 0.02 25.34
N ASP A 5 -5.72 -0.12 25.48
CA ASP A 5 -6.68 0.18 24.40
C ASP A 5 -6.69 1.67 24.04
N VAL A 6 -6.56 2.56 25.04
CA VAL A 6 -6.45 4.02 24.82
C VAL A 6 -5.13 4.38 24.13
N LEU A 7 -4.02 3.78 24.55
CA LEU A 7 -2.71 3.98 23.93
C LEU A 7 -2.67 3.47 22.49
N ASP A 8 -3.29 2.34 22.23
CA ASP A 8 -3.40 1.75 20.91
C ASP A 8 -4.23 2.64 19.95
N SER A 9 -5.35 3.18 20.44
CA SER A 9 -6.16 4.16 19.69
C SER A 9 -5.41 5.45 19.37
N ALA A 10 -4.64 5.96 20.32
CA ALA A 10 -3.76 7.11 20.12
C ALA A 10 -2.63 6.78 19.14
N GLY A 11 -2.08 5.55 19.23
CA GLY A 11 -1.07 5.03 18.32
C GLY A 11 -1.51 5.00 16.86
N ASN A 12 -2.76 4.64 16.58
CA ASN A 12 -3.32 4.67 15.23
C ASN A 12 -3.35 6.08 14.63
N THR A 13 -3.70 7.08 15.43
CA THR A 13 -3.69 8.49 15.00
C THR A 13 -2.26 8.96 14.73
N THR A 14 -1.31 8.66 15.62
CA THR A 14 0.11 8.98 15.44
C THR A 14 0.68 8.29 14.21
N ALA A 15 0.32 7.02 13.98
CA ALA A 15 0.74 6.28 12.80
C ALA A 15 0.19 6.89 11.50
N ALA A 16 -1.07 7.35 11.49
CA ALA A 16 -1.66 8.00 10.33
C ALA A 16 -0.95 9.33 10.00
N ILE A 17 -0.62 10.14 11.01
CA ILE A 17 0.14 11.39 10.85
C ILE A 17 1.56 11.10 10.31
N GLY A 18 2.27 10.14 10.91
CA GLY A 18 3.61 9.74 10.47
C GLY A 18 3.64 9.21 9.03
N LYS A 19 2.62 8.43 8.65
CA LYS A 19 2.44 7.99 7.27
C LYS A 19 2.15 9.16 6.32
N GLY A 20 1.33 10.12 6.73
CA GLY A 20 1.07 11.32 5.95
C GLY A 20 2.35 12.11 5.64
N PHE A 21 3.22 12.29 6.63
CA PHE A 21 4.56 12.88 6.43
C PHE A 21 5.42 12.06 5.46
N ALA A 22 5.47 10.74 5.63
CA ALA A 22 6.25 9.86 4.77
C ALA A 22 5.72 9.88 3.32
N ILE A 23 4.40 9.93 3.12
CA ILE A 23 3.77 10.04 1.80
C ILE A 23 4.13 11.39 1.16
N GLY A 24 4.08 12.49 1.91
CA GLY A 24 4.49 13.81 1.41
C GLY A 24 5.96 13.82 0.96
N ALA A 25 6.87 13.26 1.75
CA ALA A 25 8.27 13.10 1.39
C ALA A 25 8.45 12.24 0.13
N ALA A 26 7.70 11.14 0.01
CA ALA A 26 7.74 10.27 -1.17
C ALA A 26 7.24 10.98 -2.44
N ILE A 27 6.19 11.79 -2.34
CA ILE A 27 5.69 12.61 -3.46
C ILE A 27 6.75 13.59 -3.93
N LEU A 28 7.41 14.31 -3.01
CA LEU A 28 8.48 15.26 -3.35
C LEU A 28 9.68 14.55 -3.99
N THR A 29 10.08 13.41 -3.47
CA THR A 29 11.15 12.59 -4.06
C THR A 29 10.78 12.10 -5.46
N SER A 30 9.55 11.62 -5.64
CA SER A 30 9.06 11.18 -6.94
C SER A 30 9.02 12.32 -7.96
N LEU A 31 8.64 13.54 -7.52
CA LEU A 31 8.65 14.72 -8.36
C LEU A 31 10.08 15.10 -8.79
N ALA A 32 11.06 15.01 -7.89
CA ALA A 32 12.47 15.25 -8.21
C ALA A 32 13.01 14.19 -9.21
N LEU A 33 12.64 12.93 -9.03
CA LEU A 33 13.00 11.87 -9.98
C LEU A 33 12.32 12.05 -11.35
N PHE A 34 11.08 12.54 -11.36
CA PHE A 34 10.38 12.88 -12.61
C PHE A 34 11.09 14.01 -13.37
N ALA A 35 11.53 15.05 -12.66
CA ALA A 35 12.34 16.11 -13.26
C ALA A 35 13.67 15.59 -13.81
N ALA A 36 14.34 14.68 -13.07
CA ALA A 36 15.55 14.02 -13.55
C ALA A 36 15.29 13.17 -14.80
N PHE A 37 14.16 12.46 -14.86
CA PHE A 37 13.75 11.71 -16.04
C PHE A 37 13.63 12.61 -17.29
N ILE A 38 12.96 13.76 -17.16
CA ILE A 38 12.84 14.73 -18.24
C ILE A 38 14.22 15.20 -18.71
N THR A 39 15.07 15.66 -17.78
CA THR A 39 16.44 16.13 -18.11
C THR A 39 17.27 15.07 -18.82
N ILE A 40 17.18 13.81 -18.39
CA ILE A 40 17.90 12.69 -19.03
C ILE A 40 17.33 12.42 -20.42
N SER A 41 16.03 12.46 -20.58
CA SER A 41 15.37 12.27 -21.88
C SER A 41 15.79 13.33 -22.89
N GLU A 42 15.82 14.62 -22.52
CA GLU A 42 16.32 15.71 -23.35
C GLU A 42 17.79 15.52 -23.75
N LYS A 43 18.61 15.14 -22.79
CA LYS A 43 20.05 14.90 -23.05
C LYS A 43 20.29 13.75 -24.01
N LEU A 44 19.47 12.70 -23.98
CA LEU A 44 19.61 11.53 -24.85
C LEU A 44 19.02 11.75 -26.24
N SER A 45 17.91 12.45 -26.34
CA SER A 45 17.24 12.75 -27.62
C SER A 45 17.89 13.91 -28.37
N GLY A 46 18.54 14.82 -27.65
CA GLY A 46 19.05 16.09 -28.20
C GLY A 46 17.96 17.13 -28.47
N GLU A 47 16.73 16.87 -28.11
CA GLU A 47 15.56 17.73 -28.32
C GLU A 47 14.94 18.12 -26.97
N ALA A 48 14.31 19.31 -26.91
CA ALA A 48 13.59 19.75 -25.71
C ALA A 48 12.38 18.85 -25.49
N PHE A 49 12.24 18.37 -24.24
CA PHE A 49 11.10 17.53 -23.86
C PHE A 49 9.84 18.37 -23.70
N THR A 50 8.84 18.08 -24.51
CA THR A 50 7.54 18.75 -24.43
C THR A 50 6.46 17.76 -24.11
N MET A 51 5.69 18.01 -23.05
CA MET A 51 4.54 17.22 -22.66
C MET A 51 3.28 18.09 -22.74
N SER A 52 2.39 17.77 -23.66
CA SER A 52 1.11 18.46 -23.80
C SER A 52 -0.05 17.53 -23.47
N LEU A 53 -0.94 17.96 -22.57
CA LEU A 53 -2.18 17.23 -22.29
C LEU A 53 -3.18 17.26 -23.48
N LEU A 54 -2.91 18.08 -24.49
CA LEU A 54 -3.70 18.09 -25.73
C LEU A 54 -3.27 16.98 -26.70
N ASP A 55 -2.11 16.35 -26.45
CA ASP A 55 -1.69 15.17 -27.18
C ASP A 55 -2.50 13.94 -26.70
N PRO A 56 -3.22 13.26 -27.62
CA PRO A 56 -4.03 12.09 -27.26
C PRO A 56 -3.23 10.96 -26.61
N LEU A 57 -1.97 10.76 -27.00
CA LEU A 57 -1.11 9.74 -26.44
C LEU A 57 -0.75 10.06 -24.98
N VAL A 58 -0.31 11.29 -24.72
CA VAL A 58 0.01 11.77 -23.36
C VAL A 58 -1.22 11.71 -22.49
N PHE A 59 -2.35 12.24 -22.98
CA PHE A 59 -3.61 12.24 -22.24
C PHE A 59 -4.06 10.83 -21.85
N THR A 60 -4.06 9.91 -22.79
CA THR A 60 -4.41 8.49 -22.52
C THR A 60 -3.44 7.86 -21.52
N SER A 61 -2.15 8.15 -21.65
CA SER A 61 -1.12 7.65 -20.74
C SER A 61 -1.29 8.14 -19.31
N VAL A 62 -1.73 9.40 -19.12
CA VAL A 62 -2.07 9.92 -17.77
C VAL A 62 -3.20 9.11 -17.13
N PHE A 63 -4.25 8.74 -17.90
CA PHE A 63 -5.33 7.90 -17.38
C PHE A 63 -4.84 6.50 -17.03
N ILE A 64 -4.01 5.88 -17.86
CA ILE A 64 -3.39 4.58 -17.55
C ILE A 64 -2.60 4.68 -16.24
N GLY A 65 -1.77 5.72 -16.10
CA GLY A 65 -1.02 5.98 -14.88
C GLY A 65 -1.91 6.19 -13.66
N ALA A 66 -3.00 6.92 -13.81
CA ALA A 66 -3.96 7.18 -12.73
C ALA A 66 -4.66 5.92 -12.21
N VAL A 67 -4.85 4.89 -13.04
CA VAL A 67 -5.46 3.61 -12.66
C VAL A 67 -4.50 2.70 -11.88
N LEU A 68 -3.19 2.79 -12.11
CA LEU A 68 -2.19 1.92 -11.49
C LEU A 68 -2.25 1.87 -9.96
N PRO A 69 -2.36 3.00 -9.22
CA PRO A 69 -2.46 2.97 -7.76
C PRO A 69 -3.71 2.22 -7.26
N PHE A 70 -4.82 2.25 -7.98
CA PHE A 70 -6.03 1.52 -7.62
C PHE A 70 -5.86 0.02 -7.84
N LEU A 71 -5.27 -0.40 -8.96
CA LEU A 71 -4.95 -1.80 -9.21
C LEU A 71 -3.97 -2.33 -8.17
N PHE A 72 -2.90 -1.58 -7.88
CA PHE A 72 -1.93 -1.93 -6.85
C PHE A 72 -2.61 -2.10 -5.48
N THR A 73 -3.47 -1.16 -5.09
CA THR A 73 -4.20 -1.21 -3.82
C THR A 73 -5.14 -2.40 -3.76
N ALA A 74 -5.88 -2.69 -4.83
CA ALA A 74 -6.77 -3.84 -4.89
C ALA A 74 -6.01 -5.17 -4.78
N MET A 75 -4.87 -5.29 -5.46
CA MET A 75 -4.00 -6.47 -5.37
C MET A 75 -3.43 -6.65 -3.96
N THR A 76 -2.91 -5.59 -3.36
CA THR A 76 -2.33 -5.64 -2.01
C THR A 76 -3.38 -5.92 -0.94
N MET A 77 -4.59 -5.36 -1.01
CA MET A 77 -5.67 -5.68 -0.09
C MET A 77 -6.06 -7.16 -0.15
N LYS A 78 -6.16 -7.73 -1.34
CA LYS A 78 -6.45 -9.16 -1.52
C LYS A 78 -5.33 -10.03 -0.93
N SER A 79 -4.08 -9.64 -1.13
CA SER A 79 -2.90 -10.34 -0.64
C SER A 79 -2.82 -10.30 0.89
N VAL A 80 -3.06 -9.14 1.50
CA VAL A 80 -3.13 -8.99 2.97
C VAL A 80 -4.24 -9.86 3.56
N GLY A 81 -5.41 -9.92 2.91
CA GLY A 81 -6.50 -10.81 3.32
C GLY A 81 -6.07 -12.27 3.37
N LYS A 82 -5.41 -12.78 2.34
CA LYS A 82 -4.90 -14.16 2.31
C LYS A 82 -3.87 -14.43 3.43
N ALA A 83 -2.93 -13.52 3.62
CA ALA A 83 -1.93 -13.64 4.69
C ALA A 83 -2.58 -13.65 6.08
N ALA A 84 -3.57 -12.80 6.30
CA ALA A 84 -4.33 -12.75 7.55
C ALA A 84 -5.08 -14.05 7.82
N PHE A 85 -5.73 -14.65 6.82
CA PHE A 85 -6.40 -15.94 6.97
C PHE A 85 -5.43 -17.07 7.32
N ALA A 86 -4.28 -17.15 6.66
CA ALA A 86 -3.25 -18.14 6.97
C ALA A 86 -2.74 -17.98 8.41
N MET A 87 -2.57 -16.76 8.89
CA MET A 87 -2.20 -16.48 10.27
C MET A 87 -3.28 -16.91 11.26
N ILE A 88 -4.55 -16.62 10.97
CA ILE A 88 -5.69 -17.04 11.81
C ILE A 88 -5.75 -18.56 11.94
N GLU A 89 -5.53 -19.29 10.85
CA GLU A 89 -5.53 -20.75 10.87
C GLU A 89 -4.38 -21.31 11.69
N GLU A 90 -3.18 -20.73 11.59
CA GLU A 90 -2.05 -21.13 12.40
C GLU A 90 -2.30 -20.88 13.90
N VAL A 91 -2.82 -19.71 14.25
CA VAL A 91 -3.17 -19.37 15.64
C VAL A 91 -4.22 -20.35 16.19
N ARG A 92 -5.25 -20.67 15.41
CA ARG A 92 -6.26 -21.66 15.78
C ARG A 92 -5.67 -23.08 15.92
N HIS A 93 -4.72 -23.42 15.07
CA HIS A 93 -4.00 -24.69 15.16
C HIS A 93 -3.21 -24.76 16.46
N GLN A 94 -2.46 -23.73 16.80
CA GLN A 94 -1.69 -23.69 18.04
C GLN A 94 -2.57 -23.77 19.29
N PHE A 95 -3.74 -23.11 19.30
CA PHE A 95 -4.70 -23.24 20.40
C PHE A 95 -5.23 -24.67 20.59
N ARG A 96 -5.28 -25.48 19.52
CA ARG A 96 -5.75 -26.87 19.62
C ARG A 96 -4.64 -27.87 19.95
N THR A 97 -3.40 -27.56 19.59
CA THR A 97 -2.29 -28.52 19.60
C THR A 97 -1.27 -28.27 20.70
N ILE A 98 -1.14 -27.05 21.20
CA ILE A 98 -0.19 -26.72 22.26
C ILE A 98 -0.89 -26.79 23.62
N PRO A 99 -0.52 -27.76 24.48
CA PRO A 99 -1.11 -27.87 25.82
C PRO A 99 -0.79 -26.63 26.66
N GLY A 100 -1.78 -26.19 27.45
CA GLY A 100 -1.60 -25.09 28.40
C GLY A 100 -1.51 -23.67 27.76
N ILE A 101 -1.76 -23.52 26.45
CA ILE A 101 -1.69 -22.21 25.81
C ILE A 101 -2.84 -21.29 26.28
N MET A 102 -4.02 -21.86 26.52
CA MET A 102 -5.19 -21.12 27.01
C MET A 102 -5.06 -20.73 28.48
N GLU A 103 -4.38 -21.54 29.27
CA GLU A 103 -4.08 -21.31 30.68
C GLU A 103 -2.85 -20.42 30.89
N GLY A 104 -2.14 -20.05 29.81
CA GLY A 104 -0.94 -19.22 29.86
C GLY A 104 0.32 -19.95 30.34
N THR A 105 0.30 -21.28 30.44
CA THR A 105 1.45 -22.12 30.79
C THR A 105 2.21 -22.64 29.58
N GLY A 106 1.51 -22.82 28.45
CA GLY A 106 2.10 -23.14 27.14
C GLY A 106 2.67 -21.92 26.43
N LYS A 107 3.78 -22.10 25.71
CA LYS A 107 4.40 -21.02 24.90
C LYS A 107 3.93 -21.13 23.46
N PRO A 108 3.35 -20.05 22.87
CA PRO A 108 3.04 -20.00 21.45
C PRO A 108 4.29 -20.11 20.58
N ASP A 109 4.16 -20.71 19.40
CA ASP A 109 5.22 -20.71 18.37
C ASP A 109 5.16 -19.41 17.56
N TYR A 110 5.77 -18.35 18.10
CA TYR A 110 5.88 -17.06 17.43
C TYR A 110 6.75 -17.15 16.17
N ALA A 111 7.78 -18.02 16.16
CA ALA A 111 8.66 -18.15 15.01
C ALA A 111 7.90 -18.61 13.77
N LYS A 112 6.99 -19.58 13.94
CA LYS A 112 6.13 -20.06 12.87
C LYS A 112 5.16 -18.98 12.37
N CYS A 113 4.58 -18.19 13.28
CA CYS A 113 3.71 -17.08 12.92
C CYS A 113 4.48 -16.01 12.09
N VAL A 114 5.69 -15.65 12.52
CA VAL A 114 6.55 -14.71 11.79
C VAL A 114 6.93 -15.28 10.42
N ALA A 115 7.28 -16.55 10.33
CA ALA A 115 7.62 -17.21 9.06
C ALA A 115 6.45 -17.17 8.06
N ILE A 116 5.23 -17.48 8.50
CA ILE A 116 4.01 -17.41 7.67
C ILE A 116 3.79 -15.99 7.16
N SER A 117 3.86 -14.99 8.04
CA SER A 117 3.67 -13.58 7.67
C SER A 117 4.72 -13.12 6.67
N THR A 118 5.99 -13.42 6.91
CA THR A 118 7.11 -13.01 6.04
C THR A 118 7.02 -13.69 4.67
N GLN A 119 6.75 -14.99 4.64
CA GLN A 119 6.65 -15.74 3.39
C GLN A 119 5.45 -15.29 2.55
N ALA A 120 4.31 -15.03 3.19
CA ALA A 120 3.14 -14.48 2.53
C ALA A 120 3.43 -13.07 1.96
N ALA A 121 4.07 -12.19 2.73
CA ALA A 121 4.44 -10.86 2.29
C ALA A 121 5.35 -10.90 1.06
N LEU A 122 6.41 -11.70 1.08
CA LEU A 122 7.34 -11.81 -0.06
C LEU A 122 6.65 -12.35 -1.32
N LYS A 123 5.85 -13.40 -1.19
CA LYS A 123 5.16 -14.03 -2.32
C LYS A 123 4.10 -13.12 -2.94
N GLU A 124 3.30 -12.50 -2.11
CA GLU A 124 2.15 -11.69 -2.56
C GLU A 124 2.59 -10.31 -3.10
N MET A 125 3.82 -9.85 -2.83
CA MET A 125 4.35 -8.60 -3.38
C MET A 125 4.92 -8.74 -4.80
N ILE A 126 5.12 -9.96 -5.32
CA ILE A 126 5.68 -10.17 -6.66
C ILE A 126 4.77 -9.56 -7.73
N ALA A 127 3.48 -9.88 -7.74
CA ALA A 127 2.57 -9.42 -8.77
C ALA A 127 2.36 -7.89 -8.78
N PRO A 128 2.10 -7.22 -7.62
CA PRO A 128 2.08 -5.76 -7.56
C PRO A 128 3.41 -5.13 -7.99
N GLY A 129 4.55 -5.73 -7.61
CA GLY A 129 5.87 -5.25 -8.00
C GLY A 129 6.10 -5.30 -9.51
N VAL A 130 5.74 -6.41 -10.14
CA VAL A 130 5.82 -6.56 -11.61
C VAL A 130 4.91 -5.55 -12.31
N LEU A 131 3.71 -5.32 -11.81
CA LEU A 131 2.80 -4.31 -12.36
C LEU A 131 3.46 -2.93 -12.38
N ILE A 132 3.96 -2.46 -11.25
CA ILE A 132 4.48 -1.09 -11.11
C ILE A 132 5.79 -0.89 -11.86
N MET A 133 6.72 -1.86 -11.78
CA MET A 133 8.00 -1.75 -12.48
C MET A 133 7.89 -2.06 -13.97
N GLY A 134 7.02 -2.98 -14.35
CA GLY A 134 6.85 -3.40 -15.73
C GLY A 134 6.10 -2.38 -16.58
N THR A 135 5.12 -1.68 -16.01
CA THR A 135 4.28 -0.73 -16.78
C THR A 135 5.10 0.36 -17.48
N PRO A 136 5.99 1.12 -16.83
CA PRO A 136 6.76 2.16 -17.51
C PRO A 136 7.72 1.57 -18.57
N LEU A 137 8.25 0.37 -18.35
CA LEU A 137 9.11 -0.30 -19.34
C LEU A 137 8.33 -0.70 -20.60
N VAL A 138 7.15 -1.29 -20.42
CA VAL A 138 6.27 -1.68 -21.53
C VAL A 138 5.77 -0.46 -22.29
N VAL A 139 5.30 0.56 -21.54
CA VAL A 139 4.80 1.80 -22.16
C VAL A 139 5.92 2.53 -22.89
N GLY A 140 7.12 2.64 -22.31
CA GLY A 140 8.26 3.28 -22.94
C GLY A 140 8.72 2.59 -24.22
N TYR A 141 8.72 1.25 -24.21
CA TYR A 141 9.10 0.48 -25.38
C TYR A 141 8.08 0.58 -26.53
N LEU A 142 6.77 0.60 -26.22
CA LEU A 142 5.72 0.60 -27.23
C LEU A 142 5.31 2.01 -27.69
N PHE A 143 5.36 3.01 -26.81
CA PHE A 143 4.75 4.32 -27.02
C PHE A 143 5.71 5.49 -26.83
N GLY A 144 6.94 5.24 -26.38
CA GLY A 144 7.96 6.27 -26.25
C GLY A 144 7.94 7.01 -24.88
N VAL A 145 8.84 7.98 -24.75
CA VAL A 145 9.15 8.65 -23.48
C VAL A 145 8.04 9.60 -23.03
N GLU A 146 7.30 10.22 -23.95
CA GLU A 146 6.17 11.10 -23.64
C GLU A 146 5.03 10.32 -22.98
N ALA A 147 4.77 9.10 -23.44
CA ALA A 147 3.79 8.22 -22.84
C ALA A 147 4.20 7.77 -21.42
N VAL A 148 5.50 7.49 -21.21
CA VAL A 148 6.02 7.20 -19.86
C VAL A 148 5.82 8.40 -18.94
N ALA A 149 6.12 9.62 -19.42
CA ALA A 149 5.90 10.83 -18.63
C ALA A 149 4.43 10.98 -18.23
N GLY A 150 3.49 10.71 -19.14
CA GLY A 150 2.06 10.70 -18.86
C GLY A 150 1.70 9.68 -17.77
N VAL A 151 2.16 8.44 -17.89
CA VAL A 151 1.94 7.38 -16.86
C VAL A 151 2.51 7.80 -15.52
N LEU A 152 3.73 8.33 -15.46
CA LEU A 152 4.36 8.78 -14.22
C LEU A 152 3.59 9.92 -13.55
N ALA A 153 3.18 10.92 -14.35
CA ALA A 153 2.38 12.05 -13.84
C ALA A 153 1.03 11.59 -13.27
N GLY A 154 0.29 10.77 -14.02
CA GLY A 154 -1.00 10.24 -13.58
C GLY A 154 -0.88 9.39 -12.32
N SER A 155 0.11 8.50 -12.26
CA SER A 155 0.32 7.63 -11.09
C SER A 155 0.78 8.41 -9.86
N LEU A 156 1.60 9.46 -10.03
CA LEU A 156 2.05 10.30 -8.93
C LEU A 156 0.89 11.07 -8.29
N VAL A 157 0.08 11.73 -9.11
CA VAL A 157 -1.06 12.54 -8.62
C VAL A 157 -2.10 11.64 -7.93
N CYS A 158 -2.59 10.62 -8.61
CA CYS A 158 -3.58 9.70 -8.06
C CYS A 158 -3.03 8.88 -6.88
N GLY A 159 -1.79 8.40 -6.98
CA GLY A 159 -1.16 7.61 -5.94
C GLY A 159 -0.97 8.40 -4.66
N GLY A 160 -0.55 9.66 -4.75
CA GLY A 160 -0.40 10.54 -3.59
C GLY A 160 -1.72 10.78 -2.85
N VAL A 161 -2.76 11.15 -3.57
CA VAL A 161 -4.10 11.39 -3.00
C VAL A 161 -4.67 10.10 -2.39
N LEU A 162 -4.58 8.98 -3.12
CA LEU A 162 -5.08 7.68 -2.65
C LEU A 162 -4.33 7.21 -1.39
N ALA A 163 -3.00 7.38 -1.34
CA ALA A 163 -2.19 6.99 -0.19
C ALA A 163 -2.56 7.78 1.07
N ILE A 164 -2.76 9.09 0.96
CA ILE A 164 -3.21 9.95 2.07
C ILE A 164 -4.60 9.52 2.54
N SER A 165 -5.53 9.32 1.61
CA SER A 165 -6.89 8.87 1.89
C SER A 165 -6.88 7.51 2.60
N ALA A 166 -6.15 6.53 2.08
CA ALA A 166 -6.05 5.19 2.65
C ALA A 166 -5.40 5.19 4.05
N SER A 167 -4.37 6.02 4.27
CA SER A 167 -3.73 6.15 5.59
C SER A 167 -4.69 6.70 6.64
N ASN A 168 -5.42 7.75 6.31
CA ASN A 168 -6.39 8.37 7.22
C ASN A 168 -7.59 7.47 7.48
N SER A 169 -8.17 6.91 6.41
CA SER A 169 -9.32 6.01 6.50
C SER A 169 -8.99 4.75 7.29
N GLY A 170 -7.81 4.15 7.05
CA GLY A 170 -7.37 2.95 7.78
C GLY A 170 -7.27 3.18 9.29
N GLY A 171 -6.68 4.30 9.72
CA GLY A 171 -6.62 4.67 11.13
C GLY A 171 -8.02 4.92 11.74
N ALA A 172 -8.88 5.62 11.00
CA ALA A 172 -10.25 5.89 11.43
C ALA A 172 -11.09 4.60 11.57
N TRP A 173 -11.01 3.70 10.59
CA TRP A 173 -11.72 2.41 10.63
C TRP A 173 -11.24 1.51 11.77
N ASP A 174 -9.93 1.44 12.04
CA ASP A 174 -9.43 0.64 13.15
C ASP A 174 -9.89 1.21 14.50
N ASN A 175 -9.92 2.52 14.67
CA ASN A 175 -10.47 3.16 15.86
C ASN A 175 -11.99 2.96 15.98
N ALA A 176 -12.75 3.05 14.89
CA ALA A 176 -14.18 2.78 14.86
C ALA A 176 -14.49 1.33 15.25
N LYS A 177 -13.72 0.37 14.72
CA LYS A 177 -13.82 -1.05 15.11
C LYS A 177 -13.59 -1.22 16.61
N LYS A 178 -12.56 -0.63 17.19
CA LYS A 178 -12.26 -0.70 18.62
C LYS A 178 -13.38 -0.09 19.46
N TYR A 179 -13.98 1.01 19.00
CA TYR A 179 -15.13 1.65 19.65
C TYR A 179 -16.33 0.72 19.73
N ILE A 180 -16.63 -0.01 18.64
CA ILE A 180 -17.70 -1.01 18.60
C ILE A 180 -17.35 -2.20 19.51
N GLU A 181 -16.14 -2.73 19.44
CA GLU A 181 -15.69 -3.86 20.26
C GLU A 181 -15.70 -3.56 21.78
N ALA A 182 -15.64 -2.27 22.15
CA ALA A 182 -15.79 -1.84 23.53
C ALA A 182 -17.23 -1.87 24.07
N GLY A 183 -18.20 -2.31 23.25
CA GLY A 183 -19.60 -2.46 23.62
C GLY A 183 -20.54 -1.35 23.11
N ASN A 184 -20.00 -0.36 22.37
CA ASN A 184 -20.84 0.66 21.74
C ASN A 184 -21.52 0.13 20.47
N LEU A 185 -22.66 0.73 20.08
CA LEU A 185 -23.38 0.41 18.84
C LEU A 185 -23.71 -1.09 18.67
N GLY A 186 -23.99 -1.80 19.76
CA GLY A 186 -24.33 -3.22 19.72
C GLY A 186 -23.16 -4.17 20.07
N GLY A 187 -21.93 -3.70 20.08
CA GLY A 187 -20.78 -4.48 20.46
C GLY A 187 -20.22 -5.38 19.37
N LYS A 188 -19.34 -6.29 19.77
CA LYS A 188 -18.64 -7.18 18.83
C LYS A 188 -19.62 -8.16 18.18
N GLY A 189 -19.72 -8.12 16.85
CA GLY A 189 -20.58 -9.02 16.05
C GLY A 189 -21.97 -8.45 15.73
N SER A 190 -22.18 -7.16 16.04
CA SER A 190 -23.40 -6.45 15.62
C SER A 190 -23.41 -6.06 14.15
#